data_acc2234df4f06a6a3c91a525def56c29
#
_entry.id   acc2234df4f06a6a3c91a525def56c29
#
_cell.length_a   1.000
_cell.length_b   1.000
_cell.length_c   1.000
_cell.angle_alpha   90.00
_cell.angle_beta   90.00
_cell.angle_gamma   90.00
#
_symmetry.space_group_name_H-M   'P 1'
#
loop_
_entity.id
_entity.type
_entity.pdbx_description
1 polymer ?
#
loop_
_entity_poly.entity_id
_entity_poly.type
_entity_poly.pdbx_seq_one_letter_code
_entity_poly.pdbx_strand_id
1 'polypeptide(L)'
;WNFDNAGFVFSTKLGNVTTLRYVNFGFNYHKAKSFNKTTTMEGQLGLSQTELMAAQANGMFYDGIDLAYYTEKGINPYDDKGNAGWLGALGWDAELFYTDDHPTLPFYPYVTNPYANYRSEERGGVDQYDFNIAFNFNDRVYFGITIGAYDVNYRKTYYYGEDISNDGEYYDLWSDNRIHGAGWDAKFGLILRPLEESPLRLGLAIHTPTFYKLTYTTEAEIGADLWYVDNETGEEFMDYHSYSTYYKLGDKKMNREFELRTPWTYNLSLGYTVGHNLALGAEYEYQNYSSMKFYYPEGDKMEYESSQVKNNTKGVSTFRIGAEYKVIPEFAFRLGYNYSSAAFEKNAVKALSTNSLNVDTDYANTKSLSNYTLGIGYRGSSFYADLAYKYTSQKADFYPFALPTETGTYDTPAVTKVTNSRSQVVFTLGMRF
;
A
#
# COMPACT_ATOMS: atom_id res chain seq x y z
N TRP A 1 -2.52 9.44 -20.30
CA TRP A 1 -2.04 8.22 -20.98
C TRP A 1 -0.97 7.58 -20.12
N ASN A 2 -1.03 6.26 -19.98
CA ASN A 2 -0.04 5.47 -19.25
C ASN A 2 0.38 4.30 -20.12
N PHE A 3 1.67 3.99 -20.15
CA PHE A 3 2.16 2.80 -20.79
C PHE A 3 2.12 1.66 -19.76
N ASP A 4 1.22 0.69 -19.97
CA ASP A 4 0.91 -0.30 -18.95
C ASP A 4 1.59 -1.65 -19.16
N ASN A 5 1.89 -2.05 -20.42
CA ASN A 5 2.60 -3.28 -20.69
C ASN A 5 3.29 -3.32 -22.06
N ALA A 6 4.33 -4.14 -22.16
CA ALA A 6 4.96 -4.58 -23.39
C ALA A 6 5.58 -5.97 -23.20
N GLY A 7 5.54 -6.81 -24.22
CA GLY A 7 6.14 -8.12 -24.12
C GLY A 7 6.30 -8.81 -25.46
N PHE A 8 7.11 -9.87 -25.45
CA PHE A 8 7.26 -10.76 -26.60
C PHE A 8 7.41 -12.21 -26.13
N VAL A 9 7.07 -13.13 -27.02
CA VAL A 9 7.22 -14.56 -26.80
C VAL A 9 7.83 -15.19 -28.05
N PHE A 10 8.90 -15.95 -27.86
CA PHE A 10 9.47 -16.85 -28.86
C PHE A 10 9.00 -18.28 -28.60
N SER A 11 8.43 -18.91 -29.60
CA SER A 11 7.96 -20.29 -29.52
C SER A 11 8.79 -21.17 -30.47
N THR A 12 9.47 -22.16 -29.91
CA THR A 12 10.26 -23.12 -30.67
C THR A 12 9.57 -24.45 -30.66
N LYS A 13 9.22 -24.94 -31.85
CA LYS A 13 8.68 -26.28 -32.04
C LYS A 13 9.81 -27.30 -32.16
N LEU A 14 9.88 -28.27 -31.24
CA LEU A 14 10.94 -29.29 -31.23
C LEU A 14 10.60 -30.51 -32.10
N GLY A 15 9.30 -30.81 -32.27
CA GLY A 15 8.86 -31.89 -33.14
C GLY A 15 7.38 -32.27 -32.95
N ASN A 16 6.86 -33.10 -33.86
CA ASN A 16 5.49 -33.63 -33.77
C ASN A 16 5.44 -34.99 -33.09
N VAL A 17 6.56 -35.69 -32.94
CA VAL A 17 6.67 -37.06 -32.41
C VAL A 17 7.32 -37.11 -31.03
N THR A 18 8.05 -36.01 -30.66
CA THR A 18 8.69 -35.90 -29.34
C THR A 18 7.65 -35.58 -28.25
N THR A 19 7.86 -36.10 -27.05
CA THR A 19 6.99 -35.82 -25.89
C THR A 19 7.02 -34.33 -25.56
N LEU A 20 8.18 -33.69 -25.58
CA LEU A 20 8.34 -32.23 -25.49
C LEU A 20 8.12 -31.61 -26.88
N ARG A 21 6.97 -30.97 -27.08
CA ARG A 21 6.58 -30.41 -28.38
C ARG A 21 7.05 -29.00 -28.62
N TYR A 22 6.93 -28.14 -27.58
CA TYR A 22 7.29 -26.73 -27.67
C TYR A 22 8.05 -26.28 -26.44
N VAL A 23 9.00 -25.40 -26.65
CA VAL A 23 9.62 -24.57 -25.63
C VAL A 23 9.38 -23.12 -25.99
N ASN A 24 8.89 -22.35 -25.02
CA ASN A 24 8.58 -20.93 -25.19
C ASN A 24 9.45 -20.11 -24.23
N PHE A 25 10.01 -19.01 -24.74
CA PHE A 25 10.68 -17.99 -23.96
C PHE A 25 9.90 -16.69 -24.06
N GLY A 26 9.62 -16.07 -22.95
CA GLY A 26 8.87 -14.82 -22.89
C GLY A 26 9.56 -13.77 -22.04
N PHE A 27 9.38 -12.54 -22.45
CA PHE A 27 9.65 -11.38 -21.63
C PHE A 27 8.40 -10.51 -21.61
N ASN A 28 8.05 -10.00 -20.43
CA ASN A 28 6.94 -9.07 -20.27
C ASN A 28 7.29 -7.99 -19.27
N TYR A 29 7.03 -6.74 -19.63
CA TYR A 29 6.97 -5.60 -18.73
C TYR A 29 5.52 -5.25 -18.48
N HIS A 30 5.15 -5.00 -17.23
CA HIS A 30 3.86 -4.40 -16.92
C HIS A 30 3.90 -3.59 -15.62
N LYS A 31 3.04 -2.58 -15.56
CA LYS A 31 2.83 -1.82 -14.34
C LYS A 31 1.92 -2.62 -13.38
N ALA A 32 2.55 -3.28 -12.39
CA ALA A 32 1.83 -4.14 -11.44
C ALA A 32 0.90 -3.34 -10.52
N LYS A 33 1.31 -2.10 -10.13
CA LYS A 33 0.55 -1.22 -9.25
C LYS A 33 0.75 0.24 -9.63
N SER A 34 -0.31 1.04 -9.54
CA SER A 34 -0.24 2.51 -9.55
C SER A 34 -0.72 3.02 -8.20
N PHE A 35 0.04 3.94 -7.62
CA PHE A 35 -0.27 4.55 -6.33
C PHE A 35 -0.99 5.90 -6.48
N ASN A 36 -1.10 6.43 -7.71
CA ASN A 36 -1.65 7.76 -7.96
C ASN A 36 -3.05 7.91 -7.36
N LYS A 37 -3.14 8.68 -6.30
CA LYS A 37 -4.35 8.94 -5.53
C LYS A 37 -4.20 10.26 -4.78
N THR A 38 -5.30 11.02 -4.70
CA THR A 38 -5.44 12.17 -3.80
C THR A 38 -6.58 11.89 -2.85
N THR A 39 -6.39 12.16 -1.58
CA THR A 39 -7.41 12.02 -0.54
C THR A 39 -7.51 13.33 0.22
N THR A 40 -8.73 13.80 0.45
CA THR A 40 -9.03 14.97 1.28
C THR A 40 -10.11 14.61 2.29
N MET A 41 -10.04 15.19 3.48
CA MET A 41 -11.06 15.10 4.52
C MET A 41 -11.08 16.44 5.26
N GLU A 42 -12.27 16.87 5.67
CA GLU A 42 -12.46 18.00 6.57
C GLU A 42 -13.64 17.74 7.49
N GLY A 43 -13.62 18.28 8.69
CA GLY A 43 -14.72 18.20 9.65
C GLY A 43 -14.30 18.13 11.11
N GLN A 44 -15.29 18.14 12.00
CA GLN A 44 -15.07 17.94 13.43
C GLN A 44 -14.81 16.45 13.73
N LEU A 45 -13.79 16.19 14.55
CA LEU A 45 -13.31 14.83 14.81
C LEU A 45 -13.73 14.26 16.16
N GLY A 46 -13.96 15.10 17.16
CA GLY A 46 -14.23 14.68 18.55
C GLY A 46 -12.99 14.24 19.35
N LEU A 47 -11.85 14.06 18.69
CA LEU A 47 -10.52 13.78 19.26
C LEU A 47 -9.51 14.66 18.54
N SER A 48 -8.47 15.10 19.21
CA SER A 48 -7.37 15.87 18.64
C SER A 48 -6.15 15.00 18.39
N GLN A 49 -5.41 15.29 17.32
CA GLN A 49 -4.12 14.66 17.07
C GLN A 49 -3.06 15.08 18.10
N THR A 50 -3.25 16.22 18.78
CA THR A 50 -2.38 16.62 19.90
C THR A 50 -2.37 15.61 21.06
N GLU A 51 -3.48 14.87 21.26
CA GLU A 51 -3.54 13.77 22.21
C GLU A 51 -2.59 12.62 21.79
N LEU A 52 -2.50 12.32 20.50
CA LEU A 52 -1.54 11.33 19.98
C LEU A 52 -0.09 11.83 20.06
N MET A 53 0.14 13.12 19.84
CA MET A 53 1.46 13.75 20.02
C MET A 53 1.93 13.63 21.46
N ALA A 54 1.10 14.01 22.43
CA ALA A 54 1.39 13.88 23.86
C ALA A 54 1.58 12.41 24.29
N ALA A 55 0.75 11.50 23.78
CA ALA A 55 0.90 10.06 24.04
C ALA A 55 2.24 9.52 23.56
N GLN A 56 2.70 9.94 22.37
CA GLN A 56 4.00 9.55 21.86
C GLN A 56 5.15 10.19 22.66
N ALA A 57 5.03 11.47 23.05
CA ALA A 57 5.99 12.16 23.91
C ALA A 57 6.12 11.48 25.29
N ASN A 58 5.03 10.92 25.84
CA ASN A 58 5.00 10.11 27.06
C ASN A 58 5.45 8.65 26.83
N GLY A 59 6.13 8.33 25.73
CA GLY A 59 6.54 6.97 25.41
C GLY A 59 5.35 6.00 25.23
N MET A 60 4.20 6.53 24.79
CA MET A 60 2.94 5.79 24.64
C MET A 60 2.59 4.93 25.87
N PHE A 61 2.59 5.59 27.02
CA PHE A 61 2.18 5.03 28.29
C PHE A 61 3.09 3.88 28.80
N TYR A 62 4.41 4.18 28.93
CA TYR A 62 5.38 3.42 29.72
C TYR A 62 6.26 2.36 29.01
N ASP A 63 6.01 2.01 27.76
CA ASP A 63 6.85 1.03 27.05
C ASP A 63 8.10 1.65 26.39
N GLY A 64 8.18 2.99 26.34
CA GLY A 64 9.27 3.73 25.71
C GLY A 64 9.92 4.77 26.64
N ILE A 65 11.00 5.36 26.16
CA ILE A 65 11.65 6.51 26.79
C ILE A 65 10.83 7.74 26.41
N ASP A 66 10.42 8.54 27.41
CA ASP A 66 9.69 9.78 27.17
C ASP A 66 10.59 10.89 26.61
N LEU A 67 9.97 11.93 26.05
CA LEU A 67 10.68 13.04 25.45
C LEU A 67 11.47 13.87 26.48
N ALA A 68 11.03 13.93 27.74
CA ALA A 68 11.71 14.65 28.82
C ALA A 68 13.12 14.10 29.06
N TYR A 69 13.32 12.78 28.93
CA TYR A 69 14.63 12.16 29.03
C TYR A 69 15.62 12.72 28.00
N TYR A 70 15.20 12.87 26.73
CA TYR A 70 16.07 13.42 25.70
C TYR A 70 16.47 14.86 25.96
N THR A 71 15.52 15.67 26.43
CA THR A 71 15.75 17.07 26.80
C THR A 71 16.73 17.17 27.97
N GLU A 72 16.53 16.36 29.03
CA GLU A 72 17.43 16.32 30.21
C GLU A 72 18.86 15.93 29.85
N LYS A 73 19.02 14.97 28.94
CA LYS A 73 20.34 14.47 28.51
C LYS A 73 20.98 15.29 27.40
N GLY A 74 20.29 16.30 26.85
CA GLY A 74 20.78 17.08 25.72
C GLY A 74 20.94 16.25 24.45
N ILE A 75 20.14 15.21 24.28
CA ILE A 75 20.13 14.34 23.09
C ILE A 75 19.13 14.89 22.09
N ASN A 76 19.53 15.01 20.82
CA ASN A 76 18.61 15.42 19.76
C ASN A 76 17.54 14.33 19.53
N PRO A 77 16.25 14.60 19.80
CA PRO A 77 15.18 13.59 19.66
C PRO A 77 14.91 13.16 18.23
N TYR A 78 15.41 13.89 17.24
CA TYR A 78 15.17 13.62 15.80
C TYR A 78 16.22 12.73 15.18
N ASP A 79 17.40 12.57 15.77
CA ASP A 79 18.47 11.76 15.18
C ASP A 79 18.34 10.27 15.51
N ASP A 80 19.19 9.45 14.87
CA ASP A 80 19.21 8.00 15.06
C ASP A 80 19.48 7.57 16.50
N LYS A 81 20.17 8.41 17.27
CA LYS A 81 20.54 8.14 18.65
C LYS A 81 19.46 8.58 19.63
N GLY A 82 18.71 9.63 19.24
CA GLY A 82 17.59 10.14 20.01
C GLY A 82 16.47 9.10 20.10
N ASN A 83 16.10 8.53 18.97
CA ASN A 83 15.08 7.50 18.83
C ASN A 83 13.73 7.85 19.48
N ALA A 84 13.43 9.16 19.59
CA ALA A 84 12.11 9.65 19.98
C ALA A 84 11.16 9.63 18.77
N GLY A 85 9.87 9.53 19.02
CA GLY A 85 8.87 9.65 17.97
C GLY A 85 8.80 11.08 17.42
N TRP A 86 8.89 11.22 16.12
CA TRP A 86 8.93 12.54 15.48
C TRP A 86 7.64 13.34 15.66
N LEU A 87 6.48 12.67 15.69
CA LEU A 87 5.20 13.35 15.89
C LEU A 87 5.12 14.02 17.27
N GLY A 88 5.54 13.29 18.33
CA GLY A 88 5.61 13.85 19.68
C GLY A 88 6.67 14.94 19.82
N ALA A 89 7.86 14.76 19.22
CA ALA A 89 8.93 15.74 19.27
C ALA A 89 8.56 17.06 18.55
N LEU A 90 7.93 16.97 17.37
CA LEU A 90 7.42 18.13 16.63
C LEU A 90 6.30 18.84 17.39
N GLY A 91 5.35 18.07 17.97
CA GLY A 91 4.27 18.66 18.77
C GLY A 91 4.77 19.38 20.00
N TRP A 92 5.86 18.89 20.64
CA TRP A 92 6.53 19.57 21.73
C TRP A 92 7.22 20.86 21.30
N ASP A 93 8.01 20.81 20.22
CA ASP A 93 8.66 22.00 19.67
C ASP A 93 7.65 23.08 19.28
N ALA A 94 6.47 22.70 18.82
CA ALA A 94 5.37 23.58 18.41
C ALA A 94 4.42 23.94 19.58
N GLU A 95 4.76 23.58 20.81
CA GLU A 95 4.00 23.90 22.03
C GLU A 95 2.54 23.44 22.02
N LEU A 96 2.23 22.31 21.35
CA LEU A 96 0.87 21.78 21.18
C LEU A 96 0.37 20.94 22.36
N PHE A 97 1.18 20.79 23.39
CA PHE A 97 0.85 20.19 24.67
C PHE A 97 1.79 20.71 25.75
N TYR A 98 1.42 20.58 27.01
CA TYR A 98 2.12 21.20 28.12
C TYR A 98 2.60 20.18 29.14
N THR A 99 3.50 20.59 30.03
CA THR A 99 3.94 19.80 31.20
C THR A 99 3.20 20.29 32.44
N ASP A 100 2.86 19.33 33.34
CA ASP A 100 2.38 19.62 34.69
C ASP A 100 3.46 19.18 35.67
N ASP A 101 3.47 19.75 36.90
CA ASP A 101 4.41 19.40 37.97
C ASP A 101 4.20 17.97 38.51
N HIS A 102 3.41 17.14 37.84
CA HIS A 102 3.10 15.79 38.29
C HIS A 102 4.21 14.79 37.87
N PRO A 103 4.74 14.00 38.82
CA PRO A 103 5.96 13.20 38.60
C PRO A 103 5.80 11.97 37.70
N THR A 104 4.62 11.66 37.18
CA THR A 104 4.37 10.38 36.47
C THR A 104 3.92 10.53 35.01
N LEU A 105 3.42 11.67 34.61
CA LEU A 105 3.09 11.97 33.18
C LEU A 105 3.56 13.38 32.88
N PRO A 106 4.68 13.56 32.22
CA PRO A 106 5.23 14.88 31.96
C PRO A 106 4.44 15.70 30.92
N PHE A 107 3.66 15.06 30.02
CA PHE A 107 3.05 15.75 28.90
C PHE A 107 1.53 15.55 28.86
N TYR A 108 0.79 16.66 28.81
CA TYR A 108 -0.67 16.71 28.76
C TYR A 108 -1.13 17.41 27.50
N PRO A 109 -2.05 16.81 26.70
CA PRO A 109 -2.58 17.44 25.49
C PRO A 109 -3.53 18.59 25.84
N TYR A 110 -3.64 19.55 24.94
CA TYR A 110 -4.81 20.42 24.90
C TYR A 110 -5.99 19.61 24.35
N VAL A 111 -6.91 19.24 25.24
CA VAL A 111 -8.09 18.46 24.85
C VAL A 111 -9.11 19.39 24.21
N THR A 112 -9.32 19.22 22.93
CA THR A 112 -10.25 20.06 22.15
C THR A 112 -11.16 19.16 21.30
N ASN A 113 -12.22 19.75 20.73
CA ASN A 113 -13.01 19.13 19.69
C ASN A 113 -12.71 19.84 18.37
N PRO A 114 -11.57 19.53 17.75
CA PRO A 114 -11.04 20.33 16.66
C PRO A 114 -11.84 20.15 15.37
N TYR A 115 -11.84 21.21 14.55
CA TYR A 115 -12.13 21.09 13.14
C TYR A 115 -10.83 20.80 12.41
N ALA A 116 -10.76 19.66 11.72
CA ALA A 116 -9.54 19.21 11.07
C ALA A 116 -9.65 19.25 9.55
N ASN A 117 -8.51 19.53 8.92
CA ASN A 117 -8.30 19.48 7.48
C ASN A 117 -7.19 18.47 7.17
N TYR A 118 -7.45 17.60 6.21
CA TYR A 118 -6.48 16.60 5.77
C TYR A 118 -6.40 16.56 4.25
N ARG A 119 -5.17 16.44 3.75
CA ARG A 119 -4.90 16.19 2.33
C ARG A 119 -3.68 15.29 2.19
N SER A 120 -3.77 14.26 1.37
CA SER A 120 -2.62 13.49 0.91
C SER A 120 -2.61 13.32 -0.60
N GLU A 121 -1.40 13.29 -1.15
CA GLU A 121 -1.15 12.93 -2.54
C GLU A 121 -0.17 11.77 -2.59
N GLU A 122 -0.61 10.66 -3.16
CA GLU A 122 0.19 9.49 -3.42
C GLU A 122 0.55 9.42 -4.90
N ARG A 123 1.80 9.13 -5.23
CA ARG A 123 2.34 9.06 -6.60
C ARG A 123 3.24 7.86 -6.75
N GLY A 124 3.42 7.42 -8.03
CA GLY A 124 4.34 6.36 -8.39
C GLY A 124 3.67 5.03 -8.65
N GLY A 125 4.43 3.95 -8.53
CA GLY A 125 3.93 2.61 -8.83
C GLY A 125 4.95 1.51 -8.55
N VAL A 126 4.57 0.32 -8.95
CA VAL A 126 5.44 -0.86 -9.00
C VAL A 126 5.48 -1.33 -10.44
N ASP A 127 6.65 -1.30 -11.03
CA ASP A 127 6.92 -1.84 -12.36
C ASP A 127 7.47 -3.26 -12.22
N GLN A 128 6.99 -4.17 -13.08
CA GLN A 128 7.33 -5.59 -13.04
C GLN A 128 7.88 -6.05 -14.40
N TYR A 129 8.96 -6.80 -14.34
CA TYR A 129 9.67 -7.40 -15.47
C TYR A 129 9.69 -8.92 -15.28
N ASP A 130 8.99 -9.66 -16.13
CA ASP A 130 8.88 -11.11 -16.04
C ASP A 130 9.70 -11.78 -17.15
N PHE A 131 10.57 -12.71 -16.76
CA PHE A 131 11.31 -13.62 -17.64
C PHE A 131 10.71 -15.02 -17.49
N ASN A 132 10.15 -15.54 -18.58
CA ASN A 132 9.38 -16.78 -18.57
C ASN A 132 10.00 -17.83 -19.47
N ILE A 133 10.01 -19.08 -18.99
CA ILE A 133 10.23 -20.27 -19.81
C ILE A 133 9.06 -21.22 -19.60
N ALA A 134 8.50 -21.74 -20.69
CA ALA A 134 7.37 -22.66 -20.61
C ALA A 134 7.55 -23.84 -21.58
N PHE A 135 7.08 -24.98 -21.16
CA PHE A 135 7.19 -26.27 -21.83
C PHE A 135 5.81 -26.84 -22.13
N ASN A 136 5.66 -27.43 -23.32
CA ASN A 136 4.44 -28.12 -23.71
C ASN A 136 4.77 -29.61 -23.96
N PHE A 137 4.20 -30.47 -23.14
CA PHE A 137 4.32 -31.93 -23.26
C PHE A 137 3.04 -32.52 -23.83
N ASN A 138 3.12 -33.05 -25.07
CA ASN A 138 2.07 -33.73 -25.78
C ASN A 138 0.73 -32.97 -25.92
N ASP A 139 0.76 -31.61 -25.86
CA ASP A 139 -0.42 -30.74 -25.82
C ASP A 139 -1.39 -31.04 -24.67
N ARG A 140 -0.92 -31.73 -23.61
CA ARG A 140 -1.69 -32.15 -22.44
C ARG A 140 -1.16 -31.56 -21.11
N VAL A 141 0.14 -31.43 -20.98
CA VAL A 141 0.80 -30.88 -19.79
C VAL A 141 1.62 -29.68 -20.22
N TYR A 142 1.31 -28.54 -19.63
CA TYR A 142 2.06 -27.29 -19.81
C TYR A 142 2.65 -26.88 -18.48
N PHE A 143 3.94 -26.70 -18.44
CA PHE A 143 4.67 -26.28 -17.24
C PHE A 143 5.44 -25.01 -17.54
N GLY A 144 5.41 -24.03 -16.62
CA GLY A 144 6.09 -22.76 -16.76
C GLY A 144 6.78 -22.31 -15.48
N ILE A 145 7.91 -21.63 -15.67
CA ILE A 145 8.64 -20.95 -14.61
C ILE A 145 8.80 -19.50 -15.04
N THR A 146 8.56 -18.58 -14.12
CA THR A 146 8.79 -17.14 -14.33
C THR A 146 9.65 -16.61 -13.18
N ILE A 147 10.65 -15.82 -13.51
CA ILE A 147 11.38 -14.97 -12.56
C ILE A 147 10.90 -13.56 -12.77
N GLY A 148 10.35 -12.96 -11.72
CA GLY A 148 9.90 -11.59 -11.68
C GLY A 148 10.93 -10.68 -11.03
N ALA A 149 11.22 -9.53 -11.66
CA ALA A 149 11.96 -8.43 -11.07
C ALA A 149 11.04 -7.23 -10.93
N TYR A 150 11.18 -6.49 -9.85
CA TYR A 150 10.30 -5.38 -9.50
C TYR A 150 11.10 -4.12 -9.24
N ASP A 151 10.59 -2.99 -9.71
CA ASP A 151 11.05 -1.65 -9.35
C ASP A 151 9.90 -0.92 -8.62
N VAL A 152 10.21 -0.40 -7.44
CA VAL A 152 9.25 0.30 -6.57
C VAL A 152 9.62 1.76 -6.49
N ASN A 153 8.68 2.62 -6.79
CA ASN A 153 8.77 4.05 -6.55
C ASN A 153 7.43 4.55 -6.00
N TYR A 154 7.44 4.96 -4.74
CA TYR A 154 6.28 5.49 -4.04
C TYR A 154 6.65 6.80 -3.37
N ARG A 155 5.79 7.81 -3.48
CA ARG A 155 5.86 9.07 -2.76
C ARG A 155 4.49 9.43 -2.22
N LYS A 156 4.44 9.83 -0.95
CA LYS A 156 3.27 10.41 -0.31
C LYS A 156 3.61 11.75 0.28
N THR A 157 2.91 12.79 -0.16
CA THR A 157 2.89 14.09 0.51
C THR A 157 1.64 14.12 1.38
N TYR A 158 1.82 14.46 2.63
CA TYR A 158 0.78 14.50 3.66
C TYR A 158 0.67 15.92 4.21
N TYR A 159 -0.55 16.34 4.43
CA TYR A 159 -0.90 17.58 5.13
C TYR A 159 -2.05 17.28 6.08
N TYR A 160 -1.93 17.77 7.31
CA TYR A 160 -2.95 17.68 8.33
C TYR A 160 -2.94 18.96 9.15
N GLY A 161 -4.10 19.54 9.44
CA GLY A 161 -4.24 20.72 10.26
C GLY A 161 -5.45 20.64 11.17
N GLU A 162 -5.38 21.26 12.33
CA GLU A 162 -6.48 21.38 13.28
C GLU A 162 -6.62 22.83 13.78
N ASP A 163 -7.88 23.31 13.87
CA ASP A 163 -8.22 24.48 14.65
C ASP A 163 -8.29 24.06 16.12
N ILE A 164 -7.35 24.52 16.95
CA ILE A 164 -7.20 24.07 18.34
C ILE A 164 -8.19 24.80 19.27
N SER A 165 -8.50 26.07 18.95
CA SER A 165 -9.41 26.89 19.73
C SER A 165 -10.39 27.67 18.84
N ASN A 166 -11.44 28.25 19.47
CA ASN A 166 -12.36 29.16 18.78
C ASN A 166 -11.75 30.54 18.53
N ASP A 167 -10.60 30.85 19.12
CA ASP A 167 -9.92 32.15 19.07
C ASP A 167 -8.89 32.24 17.94
N GLY A 168 -8.90 31.27 17.02
CA GLY A 168 -8.09 31.27 15.81
C GLY A 168 -6.75 30.54 15.94
N GLU A 169 -6.49 29.90 17.08
CA GLU A 169 -5.31 29.03 17.21
C GLU A 169 -5.44 27.80 16.34
N TYR A 170 -4.38 27.50 15.61
CA TYR A 170 -4.32 26.32 14.74
C TYR A 170 -2.90 25.77 14.67
N TYR A 171 -2.78 24.53 14.19
CA TYR A 171 -1.52 24.00 13.72
C TYR A 171 -1.70 23.27 12.39
N ASP A 172 -0.61 23.16 11.66
CA ASP A 172 -0.50 22.31 10.48
C ASP A 172 0.76 21.46 10.51
N LEU A 173 0.61 20.22 10.03
CA LEU A 173 1.65 19.20 9.96
C LEU A 173 1.79 18.77 8.51
N TRP A 174 2.99 18.85 7.99
CA TRP A 174 3.34 18.41 6.65
C TRP A 174 4.40 17.31 6.69
N SER A 175 4.36 16.37 5.73
CA SER A 175 5.45 15.43 5.50
C SER A 175 5.61 15.02 4.04
N ASP A 176 6.84 14.67 3.66
CA ASP A 176 7.18 14.06 2.38
C ASP A 176 7.84 12.69 2.62
N ASN A 177 7.12 11.64 2.25
CA ASN A 177 7.51 10.25 2.45
C ASN A 177 7.77 9.58 1.10
N ARG A 178 8.94 8.97 0.94
CA ARG A 178 9.30 8.23 -0.26
C ARG A 178 9.75 6.83 0.09
N ILE A 179 9.30 5.84 -0.69
CA ILE A 179 9.81 4.47 -0.65
C ILE A 179 10.25 4.09 -2.06
N HIS A 180 11.50 3.66 -2.18
CA HIS A 180 12.04 3.19 -3.46
C HIS A 180 12.93 1.97 -3.26
N GLY A 181 13.10 1.19 -4.31
CA GLY A 181 13.95 0.01 -4.30
C GLY A 181 13.48 -1.06 -5.26
N ALA A 182 14.04 -2.24 -5.11
CA ALA A 182 13.82 -3.36 -6.02
C ALA A 182 13.39 -4.63 -5.28
N GLY A 183 12.79 -5.55 -6.02
CA GLY A 183 12.40 -6.86 -5.50
C GLY A 183 12.47 -7.94 -6.58
N TRP A 184 12.32 -9.18 -6.16
CA TRP A 184 12.23 -10.33 -7.05
C TRP A 184 11.36 -11.43 -6.47
N ASP A 185 10.78 -12.25 -7.36
CA ASP A 185 10.05 -13.47 -7.02
C ASP A 185 10.26 -14.58 -8.04
N ALA A 186 9.75 -15.76 -7.73
CA ALA A 186 9.63 -16.88 -8.66
C ALA A 186 8.20 -17.38 -8.69
N LYS A 187 7.72 -17.74 -9.90
CA LYS A 187 6.36 -18.23 -10.14
C LYS A 187 6.44 -19.55 -10.89
N PHE A 188 5.64 -20.51 -10.47
CA PHE A 188 5.53 -21.83 -11.06
C PHE A 188 4.08 -22.06 -11.50
N GLY A 189 3.90 -22.48 -12.75
CA GLY A 189 2.59 -22.71 -13.32
C GLY A 189 2.49 -24.09 -13.98
N LEU A 190 1.36 -24.75 -13.78
CA LEU A 190 1.02 -26.04 -14.39
C LEU A 190 -0.38 -25.96 -15.00
N ILE A 191 -0.55 -26.35 -16.26
CA ILE A 191 -1.85 -26.53 -16.89
C ILE A 191 -1.95 -27.96 -17.38
N LEU A 192 -3.07 -28.62 -17.03
CA LEU A 192 -3.38 -29.98 -17.41
C LEU A 192 -4.62 -30.01 -18.31
N ARG A 193 -4.58 -30.83 -19.34
CA ARG A 193 -5.75 -31.31 -20.10
C ARG A 193 -5.99 -32.78 -19.74
N PRO A 194 -6.82 -33.06 -18.71
CA PRO A 194 -6.94 -34.40 -18.15
C PRO A 194 -7.56 -35.40 -19.11
N LEU A 195 -8.46 -34.93 -19.98
CA LEU A 195 -9.20 -35.75 -20.92
C LEU A 195 -8.82 -35.36 -22.36
N GLU A 196 -8.53 -36.34 -23.20
CA GLU A 196 -8.02 -36.11 -24.56
C GLU A 196 -9.06 -35.44 -25.47
N GLU A 197 -10.31 -35.89 -25.39
CA GLU A 197 -11.41 -35.39 -26.21
C GLU A 197 -12.14 -34.19 -25.60
N SER A 198 -11.80 -33.81 -24.35
CA SER A 198 -12.44 -32.69 -23.67
C SER A 198 -11.61 -31.42 -23.77
N PRO A 199 -12.26 -30.28 -24.01
CA PRO A 199 -11.59 -28.98 -23.97
C PRO A 199 -11.28 -28.49 -22.55
N LEU A 200 -11.56 -29.27 -21.53
CA LEU A 200 -11.31 -28.96 -20.12
C LEU A 200 -9.81 -28.73 -19.86
N ARG A 201 -9.50 -27.65 -19.17
CA ARG A 201 -8.17 -27.31 -18.66
C ARG A 201 -8.23 -27.02 -17.19
N LEU A 202 -7.31 -27.62 -16.44
CA LEU A 202 -7.09 -27.34 -15.03
C LEU A 202 -5.74 -26.66 -14.86
N GLY A 203 -5.70 -25.55 -14.13
CA GLY A 203 -4.47 -24.82 -13.86
C GLY A 203 -4.18 -24.74 -12.37
N LEU A 204 -2.88 -24.80 -12.05
CA LEU A 204 -2.32 -24.56 -10.72
C LEU A 204 -1.16 -23.59 -10.87
N ALA A 205 -1.10 -22.54 -10.04
CA ALA A 205 0.07 -21.70 -9.96
C ALA A 205 0.42 -21.39 -8.49
N ILE A 206 1.72 -21.30 -8.24
CA ILE A 206 2.28 -20.94 -6.94
C ILE A 206 3.33 -19.86 -7.17
N HIS A 207 3.19 -18.74 -6.45
CA HIS A 207 4.19 -17.69 -6.45
C HIS A 207 4.87 -17.64 -5.08
N THR A 208 6.19 -17.54 -5.09
CA THR A 208 6.94 -17.29 -3.86
C THR A 208 6.58 -15.91 -3.30
N PRO A 209 6.95 -15.60 -2.05
CA PRO A 209 7.04 -14.22 -1.61
C PRO A 209 7.87 -13.40 -2.59
N THR A 210 7.49 -12.14 -2.77
CA THR A 210 8.38 -11.15 -3.38
C THR A 210 9.31 -10.64 -2.29
N PHE A 211 10.60 -10.71 -2.55
CA PHE A 211 11.67 -10.26 -1.66
C PHE A 211 12.09 -8.86 -2.09
N TYR A 212 11.64 -7.85 -1.35
CA TYR A 212 11.97 -6.45 -1.61
C TYR A 212 13.10 -5.97 -0.71
N LYS A 213 14.00 -5.16 -1.28
CA LYS A 213 14.95 -4.29 -0.58
C LYS A 213 14.57 -2.86 -0.86
N LEU A 214 14.19 -2.12 0.18
CA LEU A 214 13.55 -0.82 0.07
C LEU A 214 14.25 0.20 0.95
N THR A 215 14.25 1.44 0.51
CA THR A 215 14.68 2.60 1.28
C THR A 215 13.48 3.51 1.51
N TYR A 216 13.22 3.82 2.77
CA TYR A 216 12.26 4.84 3.21
C TYR A 216 13.01 6.13 3.49
N THR A 217 12.60 7.22 2.84
CA THR A 217 13.13 8.57 3.03
C THR A 217 12.00 9.46 3.50
N THR A 218 12.22 10.22 4.59
CA THR A 218 11.18 11.07 5.17
C THR A 218 11.73 12.40 5.67
N GLU A 219 10.88 13.41 5.64
CA GLU A 219 11.01 14.69 6.33
C GLU A 219 9.62 15.16 6.74
N ALA A 220 9.55 15.95 7.79
CA ALA A 220 8.31 16.53 8.29
C ALA A 220 8.54 17.94 8.81
N GLU A 221 7.47 18.73 8.77
CA GLU A 221 7.44 20.11 9.28
C GLU A 221 6.10 20.33 9.98
N ILE A 222 6.13 21.04 11.09
CA ILE A 222 4.96 21.50 11.83
C ILE A 222 5.00 23.00 11.96
N GLY A 223 3.85 23.67 11.80
CA GLY A 223 3.64 25.06 12.09
C GLY A 223 2.49 25.22 13.08
N ALA A 224 2.60 26.16 13.99
CA ALA A 224 1.54 26.47 14.93
C ALA A 224 1.42 28.00 15.10
N ASP A 225 0.18 28.49 15.18
CA ASP A 225 -0.17 29.86 15.44
C ASP A 225 -0.95 29.89 16.77
N LEU A 226 -0.30 30.37 17.82
CA LEU A 226 -0.78 30.29 19.20
C LEU A 226 -0.81 31.68 19.85
N TRP A 227 -1.68 31.83 20.85
CA TRP A 227 -1.75 33.00 21.68
C TRP A 227 -0.68 33.01 22.77
N TYR A 228 0.04 34.12 22.89
CA TYR A 228 1.04 34.36 23.91
C TYR A 228 0.72 35.63 24.69
N VAL A 229 1.20 35.67 25.93
CA VAL A 229 1.13 36.87 26.77
C VAL A 229 2.56 37.42 26.94
N ASP A 230 2.76 38.64 26.53
CA ASP A 230 4.02 39.36 26.82
C ASP A 230 4.16 39.58 28.33
N ASN A 231 5.19 38.99 28.92
CA ASN A 231 5.41 39.03 30.36
C ASN A 231 5.76 40.42 30.92
N GLU A 232 6.19 41.37 30.08
CA GLU A 232 6.56 42.74 30.49
C GLU A 232 5.35 43.69 30.39
N THR A 233 4.56 43.56 29.33
CA THR A 233 3.45 44.47 29.04
C THR A 233 2.10 43.89 29.46
N GLY A 234 1.97 42.56 29.56
CA GLY A 234 0.71 41.85 29.75
C GLY A 234 -0.20 41.85 28.51
N GLU A 235 0.30 42.25 27.36
CA GLU A 235 -0.46 42.24 26.10
C GLU A 235 -0.50 40.85 25.52
N GLU A 236 -1.67 40.44 25.02
CA GLU A 236 -1.86 39.19 24.30
C GLU A 236 -1.55 39.41 22.81
N PHE A 237 -0.81 38.48 22.22
CA PHE A 237 -0.50 38.50 20.77
C PHE A 237 -0.46 37.07 20.23
N MET A 238 -0.77 36.94 18.94
CA MET A 238 -0.67 35.67 18.25
C MET A 238 0.68 35.60 17.54
N ASP A 239 1.39 34.47 17.65
CA ASP A 239 2.68 34.26 17.01
C ASP A 239 2.78 32.90 16.34
N TYR A 240 3.33 32.88 15.13
CA TYR A 240 3.49 31.67 14.31
C TYR A 240 4.91 31.13 14.45
N HIS A 241 5.00 29.87 14.85
CA HIS A 241 6.25 29.13 14.92
C HIS A 241 6.23 27.93 13.98
N SER A 242 7.37 27.64 13.33
CA SER A 242 7.52 26.42 12.53
C SER A 242 8.81 25.68 12.84
N TYR A 243 8.72 24.34 12.81
CA TYR A 243 9.82 23.44 13.10
C TYR A 243 9.88 22.33 12.07
N SER A 244 11.08 22.07 11.55
CA SER A 244 11.30 21.07 10.50
C SER A 244 12.35 20.05 10.92
N THR A 245 12.05 18.78 10.75
CA THR A 245 13.00 17.68 10.97
C THR A 245 14.24 17.81 10.09
N TYR A 246 14.09 18.39 8.89
CA TYR A 246 15.21 18.65 7.98
C TYR A 246 16.28 19.54 8.63
N TYR A 247 15.87 20.66 9.23
CA TYR A 247 16.80 21.56 9.93
C TYR A 247 17.32 20.96 11.24
N LYS A 248 16.47 20.27 11.99
CA LYS A 248 16.86 19.60 13.24
C LYS A 248 17.91 18.50 13.01
N LEU A 249 17.98 17.94 11.81
CA LEU A 249 18.97 16.95 11.37
C LEU A 249 20.20 17.55 10.66
N GLY A 250 20.33 18.88 10.62
CA GLY A 250 21.44 19.56 9.94
C GLY A 250 21.34 19.47 8.41
N ASP A 251 20.22 19.92 7.86
CA ASP A 251 19.88 19.98 6.43
C ASP A 251 19.87 18.61 5.74
N LYS A 252 19.27 17.61 6.41
CA LYS A 252 19.19 16.24 5.89
C LYS A 252 17.81 15.64 6.07
N LYS A 253 17.41 14.80 5.11
CA LYS A 253 16.28 13.88 5.26
C LYS A 253 16.74 12.62 5.97
N MET A 254 15.83 11.99 6.71
CA MET A 254 16.10 10.68 7.29
C MET A 254 15.91 9.58 6.24
N ASN A 255 16.82 8.63 6.23
CA ASN A 255 16.76 7.44 5.39
C ASN A 255 16.79 6.18 6.27
N ARG A 256 15.96 5.19 5.93
CA ARG A 256 15.93 3.87 6.55
C ARG A 256 15.81 2.80 5.49
N GLU A 257 16.75 1.88 5.51
CA GLU A 257 16.68 0.68 4.67
C GLU A 257 15.94 -0.43 5.41
N PHE A 258 15.13 -1.19 4.67
CA PHE A 258 14.43 -2.35 5.19
C PHE A 258 14.14 -3.37 4.10
N GLU A 259 13.91 -4.61 4.49
CA GLU A 259 13.44 -5.66 3.60
C GLU A 259 11.96 -5.96 3.89
N LEU A 260 11.19 -6.19 2.82
CA LEU A 260 9.80 -6.64 2.90
C LEU A 260 9.66 -7.98 2.17
N ARG A 261 9.05 -8.97 2.84
CA ARG A 261 8.64 -10.24 2.24
C ARG A 261 7.14 -10.32 2.19
N THR A 262 6.59 -10.43 0.98
CA THR A 262 5.15 -10.55 0.74
C THR A 262 4.66 -11.98 1.02
N PRO A 263 3.32 -12.24 1.02
CA PRO A 263 2.79 -13.59 1.15
C PRO A 263 3.11 -14.47 -0.04
N TRP A 264 3.05 -15.80 0.17
CA TRP A 264 2.87 -16.76 -0.91
C TRP A 264 1.50 -16.56 -1.57
N THR A 265 1.44 -16.79 -2.90
CA THR A 265 0.20 -16.78 -3.66
C THR A 265 -0.07 -18.18 -4.19
N TYR A 266 -1.29 -18.66 -3.98
CA TYR A 266 -1.78 -19.95 -4.49
C TYR A 266 -2.95 -19.69 -5.42
N ASN A 267 -2.93 -20.33 -6.60
CA ASN A 267 -3.89 -20.08 -7.64
C ASN A 267 -4.38 -21.38 -8.25
N LEU A 268 -5.70 -21.55 -8.35
CA LEU A 268 -6.37 -22.66 -9.01
C LEU A 268 -7.25 -22.11 -10.12
N SER A 269 -7.20 -22.70 -11.30
CA SER A 269 -8.00 -22.26 -12.43
C SER A 269 -8.64 -23.40 -13.22
N LEU A 270 -9.78 -23.08 -13.82
CA LEU A 270 -10.57 -23.93 -14.68
C LEU A 270 -10.85 -23.20 -15.99
N GLY A 271 -10.59 -23.85 -17.12
CA GLY A 271 -10.95 -23.36 -18.42
C GLY A 271 -11.74 -24.39 -19.20
N TYR A 272 -12.80 -23.96 -19.90
CA TYR A 272 -13.61 -24.83 -20.73
C TYR A 272 -14.04 -24.10 -22.02
N THR A 273 -13.96 -24.80 -23.17
CA THR A 273 -14.41 -24.26 -24.44
C THR A 273 -15.65 -24.98 -24.90
N VAL A 274 -16.76 -24.28 -25.14
CA VAL A 274 -18.02 -24.82 -25.66
C VAL A 274 -18.06 -24.61 -27.17
N GLY A 275 -18.04 -25.68 -27.90
CA GLY A 275 -17.95 -25.67 -29.36
C GLY A 275 -16.65 -24.93 -29.81
N HIS A 276 -16.79 -24.06 -30.84
CA HIS A 276 -15.66 -23.30 -31.39
C HIS A 276 -15.68 -21.81 -31.00
N ASN A 277 -16.76 -21.36 -30.39
CA ASN A 277 -17.07 -19.94 -30.26
C ASN A 277 -17.06 -19.41 -28.83
N LEU A 278 -17.32 -20.22 -27.81
CA LEU A 278 -17.43 -19.77 -26.43
C LEU A 278 -16.32 -20.37 -25.57
N ALA A 279 -15.50 -19.54 -24.95
CA ALA A 279 -14.54 -19.96 -23.93
C ALA A 279 -14.98 -19.38 -22.57
N LEU A 280 -14.93 -20.24 -21.53
CA LEU A 280 -15.26 -19.91 -20.14
C LEU A 280 -14.02 -20.12 -19.28
N GLY A 281 -13.83 -19.27 -18.29
CA GLY A 281 -12.74 -19.37 -17.33
C GLY A 281 -13.22 -19.03 -15.92
N ALA A 282 -12.71 -19.75 -14.95
CA ALA A 282 -12.86 -19.45 -13.53
C ALA A 282 -11.53 -19.63 -12.82
N GLU A 283 -11.27 -18.79 -11.84
CA GLU A 283 -10.03 -18.80 -11.08
C GLU A 283 -10.30 -18.45 -9.62
N TYR A 284 -9.61 -19.14 -8.73
CA TYR A 284 -9.51 -18.84 -7.31
C TYR A 284 -8.07 -18.61 -6.91
N GLU A 285 -7.81 -17.50 -6.24
CA GLU A 285 -6.50 -17.12 -5.72
C GLU A 285 -6.59 -16.88 -4.21
N TYR A 286 -5.56 -17.29 -3.50
CA TYR A 286 -5.44 -17.06 -2.06
C TYR A 286 -4.06 -16.49 -1.71
N GLN A 287 -4.08 -15.41 -0.91
CA GLN A 287 -2.90 -14.75 -0.34
C GLN A 287 -3.14 -14.46 1.14
N ASN A 288 -2.23 -14.85 2.01
CA ASN A 288 -2.34 -14.54 3.43
C ASN A 288 -1.53 -13.30 3.81
N TYR A 289 -2.13 -12.11 3.76
CA TYR A 289 -1.44 -10.85 4.07
C TYR A 289 -0.90 -10.78 5.49
N SER A 290 -1.49 -11.48 6.47
CA SER A 290 -0.96 -11.53 7.85
C SER A 290 0.40 -12.24 7.96
N SER A 291 0.84 -12.91 6.89
CA SER A 291 2.16 -13.57 6.82
C SER A 291 3.28 -12.65 6.30
N MET A 292 3.00 -11.42 5.90
CA MET A 292 4.03 -10.45 5.51
C MET A 292 4.99 -10.18 6.67
N LYS A 293 6.25 -9.95 6.35
CA LYS A 293 7.29 -9.69 7.36
C LYS A 293 8.24 -8.60 6.89
N PHE A 294 8.67 -7.80 7.84
CA PHE A 294 9.68 -6.77 7.68
C PHE A 294 10.97 -7.19 8.37
N TYR A 295 12.10 -6.81 7.79
CA TYR A 295 13.43 -7.10 8.32
C TYR A 295 14.32 -5.87 8.19
N TYR A 296 15.26 -5.74 9.14
CA TYR A 296 16.38 -4.83 8.99
C TYR A 296 17.36 -5.35 7.92
N PRO A 297 18.23 -4.50 7.35
CA PRO A 297 19.21 -4.92 6.32
C PRO A 297 20.14 -6.04 6.79
N GLU A 298 20.40 -6.13 8.09
CA GLU A 298 21.23 -7.15 8.73
C GLU A 298 20.53 -8.52 8.81
N GLY A 299 19.23 -8.57 8.50
CA GLY A 299 18.41 -9.78 8.47
C GLY A 299 17.58 -10.03 9.73
N ASP A 300 17.72 -9.20 10.75
CA ASP A 300 16.89 -9.27 11.96
C ASP A 300 15.48 -8.82 11.64
N LYS A 301 14.50 -9.50 12.25
CA LYS A 301 13.08 -9.18 12.02
C LYS A 301 12.68 -7.88 12.74
N MET A 302 11.99 -7.01 12.02
CA MET A 302 11.32 -5.84 12.57
C MET A 302 10.02 -6.31 13.24
N GLU A 303 10.12 -6.60 14.56
CA GLU A 303 9.04 -7.28 15.29
C GLU A 303 7.77 -6.43 15.41
N TYR A 304 7.92 -5.13 15.65
CA TYR A 304 6.78 -4.22 15.78
C TYR A 304 5.97 -4.18 14.48
N GLU A 305 6.59 -3.83 13.36
CA GLU A 305 5.95 -3.69 12.05
C GLU A 305 5.36 -5.02 11.56
N SER A 306 6.08 -6.12 11.77
CA SER A 306 5.61 -7.46 11.42
C SER A 306 4.40 -7.88 12.27
N SER A 307 4.36 -7.50 13.56
CA SER A 307 3.24 -7.75 14.46
C SER A 307 2.03 -6.90 14.10
N GLN A 308 2.22 -5.62 13.75
CA GLN A 308 1.15 -4.75 13.29
C GLN A 308 0.45 -5.34 12.06
N VAL A 309 1.23 -5.79 11.06
CA VAL A 309 0.66 -6.45 9.88
C VAL A 309 -0.08 -7.73 10.24
N LYS A 310 0.51 -8.59 11.08
CA LYS A 310 -0.10 -9.86 11.51
C LYS A 310 -1.43 -9.66 12.23
N ASN A 311 -1.55 -8.63 13.06
CA ASN A 311 -2.73 -8.37 13.87
C ASN A 311 -3.83 -7.63 13.10
N ASN A 312 -3.46 -6.81 12.11
CA ASN A 312 -4.38 -5.94 11.39
C ASN A 312 -4.83 -6.48 10.02
N THR A 313 -4.18 -7.54 9.52
CA THR A 313 -4.50 -8.09 8.20
C THR A 313 -4.82 -9.59 8.26
N LYS A 314 -5.47 -10.07 7.21
CA LYS A 314 -5.91 -11.47 7.09
C LYS A 314 -5.71 -12.03 5.68
N GLY A 315 -6.10 -13.29 5.51
CA GLY A 315 -6.13 -13.96 4.22
C GLY A 315 -7.13 -13.33 3.26
N VAL A 316 -6.71 -13.11 2.01
CA VAL A 316 -7.54 -12.61 0.92
C VAL A 316 -7.82 -13.72 -0.06
N SER A 317 -9.11 -13.96 -0.31
CA SER A 317 -9.62 -14.83 -1.37
C SER A 317 -10.07 -13.98 -2.54
N THR A 318 -9.55 -14.29 -3.73
CA THR A 318 -9.94 -13.64 -4.98
C THR A 318 -10.57 -14.65 -5.92
N PHE A 319 -11.76 -14.32 -6.41
CA PHE A 319 -12.49 -15.10 -7.42
C PHE A 319 -12.56 -14.32 -8.72
N ARG A 320 -12.20 -14.96 -9.83
CA ARG A 320 -12.29 -14.40 -11.18
C ARG A 320 -13.11 -15.33 -12.05
N ILE A 321 -14.06 -14.78 -12.79
CA ILE A 321 -14.80 -15.47 -13.83
C ILE A 321 -14.75 -14.67 -15.11
N GLY A 322 -14.69 -15.34 -16.24
CA GLY A 322 -14.65 -14.69 -17.54
C GLY A 322 -15.25 -15.55 -18.65
N ALA A 323 -15.73 -14.88 -19.67
CA ALA A 323 -16.22 -15.47 -20.89
C ALA A 323 -15.71 -14.71 -22.13
N GLU A 324 -15.33 -15.45 -23.16
CA GLU A 324 -15.03 -14.93 -24.50
C GLU A 324 -15.98 -15.60 -25.50
N TYR A 325 -16.69 -14.78 -26.26
CA TYR A 325 -17.54 -15.25 -27.36
C TYR A 325 -17.05 -14.72 -28.70
N LYS A 326 -16.67 -15.62 -29.60
CA LYS A 326 -16.29 -15.30 -30.97
C LYS A 326 -17.52 -15.25 -31.84
N VAL A 327 -17.87 -14.04 -32.30
CA VAL A 327 -18.98 -13.85 -33.26
C VAL A 327 -18.59 -14.35 -34.62
N ILE A 328 -17.38 -14.05 -35.04
CA ILE A 328 -16.68 -14.60 -36.22
C ILE A 328 -15.22 -14.91 -35.78
N PRO A 329 -14.46 -15.66 -36.59
CA PRO A 329 -13.09 -16.05 -36.21
C PRO A 329 -12.19 -14.89 -35.80
N GLU A 330 -12.38 -13.72 -36.42
CA GLU A 330 -11.57 -12.53 -36.23
C GLU A 330 -12.05 -11.65 -35.04
N PHE A 331 -13.34 -11.69 -34.64
CA PHE A 331 -13.90 -10.82 -33.62
C PHE A 331 -14.42 -11.57 -32.41
N ALA A 332 -13.98 -11.16 -31.23
CA ALA A 332 -14.40 -11.69 -29.95
C ALA A 332 -14.90 -10.60 -29.02
N PHE A 333 -16.00 -10.90 -28.30
CA PHE A 333 -16.46 -10.13 -27.14
C PHE A 333 -16.01 -10.84 -25.87
N ARG A 334 -15.63 -10.03 -24.84
CA ARG A 334 -15.18 -10.54 -23.55
C ARG A 334 -15.93 -9.89 -22.41
N LEU A 335 -16.28 -10.69 -21.43
CA LEU A 335 -16.88 -10.27 -20.18
C LEU A 335 -16.07 -10.87 -19.04
N GLY A 336 -15.87 -10.10 -17.97
CA GLY A 336 -15.18 -10.61 -16.79
C GLY A 336 -15.65 -9.94 -15.51
N TYR A 337 -15.61 -10.71 -14.45
CA TYR A 337 -15.84 -10.23 -13.08
C TYR A 337 -14.76 -10.77 -12.17
N ASN A 338 -14.26 -9.89 -11.29
CA ASN A 338 -13.30 -10.24 -10.25
C ASN A 338 -13.79 -9.68 -8.91
N TYR A 339 -13.76 -10.54 -7.91
CA TYR A 339 -14.06 -10.20 -6.52
C TYR A 339 -12.88 -10.58 -5.64
N SER A 340 -12.40 -9.63 -4.80
CA SER A 340 -11.41 -9.91 -3.77
C SER A 340 -11.97 -9.54 -2.40
N SER A 341 -11.81 -10.42 -1.42
CA SER A 341 -12.24 -10.17 -0.04
C SER A 341 -11.40 -9.06 0.60
N ALA A 342 -11.87 -8.51 1.74
CA ALA A 342 -11.12 -7.51 2.49
C ALA A 342 -9.82 -8.08 3.06
N ALA A 343 -8.73 -7.30 2.97
CA ALA A 343 -7.43 -7.65 3.51
C ALA A 343 -7.27 -7.28 5.00
N PHE A 344 -8.02 -6.28 5.47
CA PHE A 344 -7.94 -5.79 6.85
C PHE A 344 -8.93 -6.50 7.76
N GLU A 345 -8.53 -6.68 9.02
CA GLU A 345 -9.44 -7.07 10.09
C GLU A 345 -10.46 -5.95 10.34
N LYS A 346 -11.58 -6.30 11.01
CA LYS A 346 -12.69 -5.36 11.21
C LYS A 346 -12.28 -4.11 12.02
N ASN A 347 -11.41 -4.30 13.00
CA ASN A 347 -10.95 -3.26 13.91
C ASN A 347 -9.45 -2.98 13.71
N ALA A 348 -8.98 -3.09 12.47
CA ALA A 348 -7.60 -2.79 12.14
C ALA A 348 -7.27 -1.31 12.41
N VAL A 349 -6.14 -1.05 13.03
CA VAL A 349 -5.63 0.30 13.31
C VAL A 349 -4.20 0.45 12.80
N LYS A 350 -3.86 1.64 12.34
CA LYS A 350 -2.47 2.03 12.12
C LYS A 350 -1.95 2.68 13.41
N ALA A 351 -1.23 1.92 14.19
CA ALA A 351 -0.54 2.43 15.36
C ALA A 351 0.88 2.86 14.97
N LEU A 352 1.31 4.03 15.42
CA LEU A 352 2.72 4.43 15.38
C LEU A 352 3.48 3.77 16.52
N SER A 353 4.74 3.42 16.30
CA SER A 353 5.64 3.06 17.39
C SER A 353 6.03 4.30 18.21
N THR A 354 6.46 4.09 19.45
CA THR A 354 6.95 5.18 20.33
C THR A 354 8.08 5.98 19.69
N ASN A 355 8.87 5.34 18.84
CA ASN A 355 10.03 5.89 18.13
C ASN A 355 9.80 6.04 16.62
N SER A 356 8.56 6.21 16.18
CA SER A 356 8.24 6.35 14.76
C SER A 356 8.82 7.62 14.14
N LEU A 357 9.49 7.45 13.01
CA LEU A 357 9.89 8.58 12.14
C LEU A 357 8.75 9.07 11.27
N ASN A 358 7.71 8.25 11.11
CA ASN A 358 6.55 8.57 10.30
C ASN A 358 5.58 9.43 11.12
N VAL A 359 5.17 10.57 10.58
CA VAL A 359 4.20 11.48 11.17
C VAL A 359 2.84 11.44 10.46
N ASP A 360 2.74 10.77 9.30
CA ASP A 360 1.45 10.57 8.67
C ASP A 360 0.67 9.45 9.37
N THR A 361 -0.39 9.82 10.04
CA THR A 361 -1.16 8.97 10.95
C THR A 361 -2.37 8.32 10.29
N ASP A 362 -2.79 8.85 9.14
CA ASP A 362 -3.99 8.39 8.43
C ASP A 362 -3.91 6.95 7.95
N TYR A 363 -5.06 6.30 7.92
CA TYR A 363 -5.22 4.97 7.33
C TYR A 363 -6.62 4.72 6.81
N ALA A 364 -6.74 3.74 5.91
CA ALA A 364 -8.01 3.34 5.34
C ALA A 364 -8.15 1.82 5.34
N ASN A 365 -9.13 1.32 6.09
CA ASN A 365 -9.48 -0.10 6.12
C ASN A 365 -10.33 -0.44 4.90
N THR A 366 -9.65 -0.85 3.83
CA THR A 366 -10.32 -1.21 2.58
C THR A 366 -11.13 -2.50 2.75
N LYS A 367 -12.35 -2.47 2.20
CA LYS A 367 -13.27 -3.62 2.16
C LYS A 367 -13.06 -4.42 0.88
N SER A 368 -14.00 -5.29 0.56
CA SER A 368 -13.93 -6.08 -0.67
C SER A 368 -13.83 -5.20 -1.92
N LEU A 369 -13.09 -5.71 -2.91
CA LEU A 369 -12.89 -5.10 -4.21
C LEU A 369 -13.69 -5.85 -5.26
N SER A 370 -14.41 -5.14 -6.13
CA SER A 370 -15.06 -5.69 -7.31
C SER A 370 -14.56 -5.00 -8.58
N ASN A 371 -14.22 -5.80 -9.60
CA ASN A 371 -13.90 -5.31 -10.92
C ASN A 371 -14.86 -5.93 -11.94
N TYR A 372 -15.39 -5.09 -12.82
CA TYR A 372 -16.20 -5.47 -13.97
C TYR A 372 -15.45 -5.12 -15.24
N THR A 373 -15.35 -6.05 -16.18
CA THR A 373 -14.61 -5.85 -17.42
C THR A 373 -15.42 -6.20 -18.64
N LEU A 374 -15.29 -5.38 -19.66
CA LEU A 374 -15.84 -5.58 -21.01
C LEU A 374 -14.70 -5.45 -22.00
N GLY A 375 -14.68 -6.26 -23.05
CA GLY A 375 -13.66 -6.17 -24.09
C GLY A 375 -14.14 -6.56 -25.46
N ILE A 376 -13.51 -5.96 -26.46
CA ILE A 376 -13.67 -6.32 -27.87
C ILE A 376 -12.28 -6.60 -28.41
N GLY A 377 -12.08 -7.74 -29.07
CA GLY A 377 -10.82 -8.12 -29.68
C GLY A 377 -10.98 -8.39 -31.16
N TYR A 378 -10.01 -7.91 -31.94
CA TYR A 378 -9.81 -8.26 -33.32
C TYR A 378 -8.53 -9.08 -33.48
N ARG A 379 -8.58 -10.16 -34.23
CA ARG A 379 -7.42 -11.02 -34.51
C ARG A 379 -7.36 -11.36 -35.99
N GLY A 380 -6.52 -10.62 -36.70
CA GLY A 380 -6.16 -10.90 -38.09
C GLY A 380 -5.04 -11.96 -38.22
N SER A 381 -4.54 -12.16 -39.43
CA SER A 381 -3.46 -13.09 -39.74
C SER A 381 -2.11 -12.68 -39.14
N SER A 382 -1.77 -11.41 -39.20
CA SER A 382 -0.46 -10.86 -38.80
C SER A 382 -0.53 -9.91 -37.63
N PHE A 383 -1.69 -9.33 -37.32
CA PHE A 383 -1.84 -8.41 -36.20
C PHE A 383 -3.12 -8.68 -35.40
N TYR A 384 -3.13 -8.21 -34.17
CA TYR A 384 -4.32 -8.18 -33.31
C TYR A 384 -4.45 -6.86 -32.59
N ALA A 385 -5.68 -6.50 -32.26
CA ALA A 385 -5.99 -5.31 -31.48
C ALA A 385 -7.08 -5.63 -30.46
N ASP A 386 -6.91 -5.16 -29.24
CA ASP A 386 -7.90 -5.32 -28.16
C ASP A 386 -8.24 -3.96 -27.55
N LEU A 387 -9.53 -3.72 -27.30
CA LEU A 387 -10.04 -2.61 -26.54
C LEU A 387 -10.81 -3.16 -25.35
N ALA A 388 -10.42 -2.76 -24.15
CA ALA A 388 -11.05 -3.20 -22.91
C ALA A 388 -11.45 -2.02 -22.03
N TYR A 389 -12.60 -2.13 -21.39
CA TYR A 389 -13.08 -1.24 -20.33
C TYR A 389 -13.11 -2.00 -19.02
N LYS A 390 -12.60 -1.37 -17.97
CA LYS A 390 -12.62 -1.90 -16.60
C LYS A 390 -13.21 -0.87 -15.65
N TYR A 391 -14.21 -1.29 -14.88
CA TYR A 391 -14.75 -0.54 -13.77
C TYR A 391 -14.38 -1.24 -12.46
N THR A 392 -13.74 -0.49 -11.55
CA THR A 392 -13.34 -0.96 -10.23
C THR A 392 -14.15 -0.22 -9.17
N SER A 393 -14.65 -0.94 -8.16
CA SER A 393 -15.34 -0.37 -6.99
C SER A 393 -14.82 -1.01 -5.70
N GLN A 394 -14.45 -0.17 -4.73
CA GLN A 394 -14.01 -0.59 -3.42
C GLN A 394 -14.45 0.43 -2.36
N LYS A 395 -15.04 -0.05 -1.28
CA LYS A 395 -15.36 0.75 -0.10
C LYS A 395 -14.20 0.70 0.90
N ALA A 396 -14.07 1.76 1.71
CA ALA A 396 -13.11 1.84 2.80
C ALA A 396 -13.71 2.62 3.98
N ASP A 397 -13.22 2.33 5.18
CA ASP A 397 -13.41 3.14 6.37
C ASP A 397 -12.10 3.90 6.57
N PHE A 398 -12.16 5.24 6.47
CA PHE A 398 -11.02 6.14 6.61
C PHE A 398 -10.98 6.73 8.01
N TYR A 399 -9.78 6.82 8.56
CA TYR A 399 -9.48 7.42 9.86
C TYR A 399 -8.25 8.33 9.72
N PRO A 400 -8.28 9.56 10.28
CA PRO A 400 -7.10 10.43 10.27
C PRO A 400 -5.98 9.97 11.20
N PHE A 401 -6.33 9.32 12.32
CA PHE A 401 -5.40 8.72 13.27
C PHE A 401 -6.09 7.70 14.17
N ALA A 402 -5.31 7.01 15.00
CA ALA A 402 -5.77 6.18 16.11
C ALA A 402 -4.98 6.57 17.37
N LEU A 403 -5.68 6.78 18.48
CA LEU A 403 -5.12 7.19 19.76
C LEU A 403 -4.99 5.96 20.68
N PRO A 404 -3.80 5.61 21.18
CA PRO A 404 -3.66 4.53 22.14
C PRO A 404 -4.31 4.90 23.47
N THR A 405 -4.91 3.92 24.13
CA THR A 405 -5.47 4.07 25.48
C THR A 405 -4.61 3.35 26.51
N GLU A 406 -4.71 3.73 27.78
CA GLU A 406 -4.01 3.07 28.88
C GLU A 406 -4.34 1.58 29.03
N THR A 407 -5.49 1.14 28.50
CA THR A 407 -5.92 -0.26 28.51
C THR A 407 -5.34 -1.09 27.36
N GLY A 408 -4.48 -0.49 26.51
CA GLY A 408 -3.89 -1.15 25.35
C GLY A 408 -4.85 -1.30 24.16
N THR A 409 -5.97 -0.58 24.16
CA THR A 409 -6.88 -0.44 23.02
C THR A 409 -6.61 0.87 22.27
N TYR A 410 -7.43 1.16 21.26
CA TYR A 410 -7.31 2.40 20.50
C TYR A 410 -8.67 3.07 20.39
N ASP A 411 -8.70 4.38 20.67
CA ASP A 411 -9.80 5.26 20.32
C ASP A 411 -9.53 5.88 18.95
N THR A 412 -10.59 6.14 18.19
CA THR A 412 -10.49 6.71 16.86
C THR A 412 -11.50 7.83 16.68
N PRO A 413 -11.18 8.87 15.92
CA PRO A 413 -12.22 9.81 15.45
C PRO A 413 -13.35 9.09 14.71
N ALA A 414 -14.46 9.79 14.52
CA ALA A 414 -15.60 9.24 13.80
C ALA A 414 -15.20 8.75 12.41
N VAL A 415 -15.63 7.53 12.05
CA VAL A 415 -15.26 6.89 10.78
C VAL A 415 -15.81 7.66 9.58
N THR A 416 -14.94 7.98 8.63
CA THR A 416 -15.33 8.50 7.32
C THR A 416 -15.45 7.38 6.31
N LYS A 417 -16.69 7.14 5.80
CA LYS A 417 -16.95 6.10 4.79
C LYS A 417 -16.57 6.60 3.40
N VAL A 418 -15.69 5.89 2.73
CA VAL A 418 -15.20 6.22 1.40
C VAL A 418 -15.61 5.15 0.40
N THR A 419 -15.98 5.57 -0.80
CA THR A 419 -16.17 4.68 -1.95
C THR A 419 -15.20 5.09 -3.05
N ASN A 420 -14.23 4.22 -3.34
CA ASN A 420 -13.29 4.38 -4.42
C ASN A 420 -13.85 3.72 -5.68
N SER A 421 -14.08 4.50 -6.73
CA SER A 421 -14.45 3.96 -8.04
C SER A 421 -13.49 4.45 -9.12
N ARG A 422 -13.14 3.57 -10.04
CA ARG A 422 -12.22 3.89 -11.13
C ARG A 422 -12.66 3.26 -12.43
N SER A 423 -12.74 4.07 -13.48
CA SER A 423 -12.95 3.63 -14.86
C SER A 423 -11.63 3.69 -15.63
N GLN A 424 -11.32 2.62 -16.37
CA GLN A 424 -10.11 2.52 -17.18
C GLN A 424 -10.47 1.99 -18.55
N VAL A 425 -9.85 2.56 -19.58
CA VAL A 425 -9.88 2.04 -20.95
C VAL A 425 -8.45 1.60 -21.30
N VAL A 426 -8.30 0.38 -21.79
CA VAL A 426 -7.02 -0.20 -22.19
C VAL A 426 -7.08 -0.56 -23.65
N PHE A 427 -6.10 -0.11 -24.42
CA PHE A 427 -5.92 -0.46 -25.82
C PHE A 427 -4.62 -1.23 -25.99
N THR A 428 -4.68 -2.37 -26.66
CA THR A 428 -3.52 -3.24 -26.92
C THR A 428 -3.38 -3.50 -28.40
N LEU A 429 -2.16 -3.40 -28.90
CA LEU A 429 -1.79 -3.82 -30.26
C LEU A 429 -0.69 -4.87 -30.17
N GLY A 430 -0.75 -5.85 -31.05
CA GLY A 430 0.28 -6.86 -31.17
C GLY A 430 0.41 -7.42 -32.57
N MET A 431 1.59 -7.98 -32.85
CA MET A 431 1.93 -8.59 -34.14
C MET A 431 2.36 -10.04 -33.96
N ARG A 432 2.13 -10.85 -35.00
CA ARG A 432 2.57 -12.24 -35.13
C ARG A 432 3.43 -12.37 -36.37
N PHE A 433 4.55 -13.04 -36.25
CA PHE A 433 5.50 -13.33 -37.30
C PHE A 433 5.59 -14.83 -37.55
#